data_fcad729709e489ffe55898f3aeff8cb2
#
_entry.id   fcad729709e489ffe55898f3aeff8cb2
#
_cell.length_a   1.000
_cell.length_b   1.000
_cell.length_c   1.000
_cell.angle_alpha   90.00
_cell.angle_beta   90.00
_cell.angle_gamma   90.00
#
_symmetry.space_group_name_H-M   'P 1'
#
loop_
_entity.id
_entity.type
_entity.pdbx_description
1 polymer ?
#
loop_
_entity_poly.entity_id
_entity_poly.type
_entity_poly.pdbx_seq_one_letter_code
_entity_poly.pdbx_strand_id
1 'polypeptide(L)'
;EVEVIVEVEKEVEIPIVKEVEVLVEDTGQDAADIWVEHFNQPMSVNGVDILWVIDPSGSMIDDRPRIVDGISDMMAALPLTGWRLAIIPSDYRYSETIAEFPLMPGDTATDAENMMGIVISGAYEAGFDGAYGYLMNNSYAQTWLRPDAALLIVFVSDEDEQSQVHFNSTSQFIQWISGYR
;
A
#
# COMPACT_ATOMS: atom_id res chain seq x y z
N GLU A 1 32.78 -13.26 41.47
CA GLU A 1 31.36 -13.51 41.15
C GLU A 1 30.96 -12.51 40.09
N VAL A 2 30.58 -13.03 38.91
CA VAL A 2 30.09 -12.22 37.80
C VAL A 2 28.56 -12.42 37.80
N GLU A 3 27.84 -11.37 38.12
CA GLU A 3 26.39 -11.32 37.99
C GLU A 3 26.02 -11.22 36.51
N VAL A 4 25.39 -12.27 36.00
CA VAL A 4 24.80 -12.26 34.66
C VAL A 4 23.35 -11.79 34.80
N ILE A 5 23.09 -10.55 34.40
CA ILE A 5 21.71 -10.03 34.29
C ILE A 5 21.12 -10.60 33.02
N VAL A 6 20.15 -11.51 33.16
CA VAL A 6 19.31 -11.99 32.06
C VAL A 6 18.12 -11.04 31.97
N GLU A 7 18.13 -10.15 30.97
CA GLU A 7 16.90 -9.42 30.60
C GLU A 7 15.91 -10.41 29.99
N VAL A 8 14.81 -10.62 30.69
CA VAL A 8 13.66 -11.35 30.17
C VAL A 8 12.82 -10.34 29.38
N GLU A 9 12.83 -10.45 28.06
CA GLU A 9 11.87 -9.74 27.23
C GLU A 9 10.44 -10.15 27.67
N LYS A 10 9.68 -9.18 28.18
CA LYS A 10 8.26 -9.36 28.44
C LYS A 10 7.54 -9.34 27.10
N GLU A 11 6.96 -10.45 26.71
CA GLU A 11 5.91 -10.47 25.66
C GLU A 11 4.81 -9.47 26.06
N VAL A 12 4.69 -8.42 25.26
CA VAL A 12 3.57 -7.48 25.38
C VAL A 12 2.39 -8.13 24.67
N GLU A 13 1.48 -8.72 25.43
CA GLU A 13 0.17 -9.12 24.91
C GLU A 13 -0.58 -7.86 24.46
N ILE A 14 -0.66 -7.65 23.14
CA ILE A 14 -1.52 -6.63 22.55
C ILE A 14 -2.95 -7.16 22.68
N PRO A 15 -3.87 -6.45 23.36
CA PRO A 15 -5.23 -6.92 23.49
C PRO A 15 -5.89 -7.02 22.12
N ILE A 16 -6.31 -8.21 21.76
CA ILE A 16 -7.17 -8.44 20.59
C ILE A 16 -8.49 -7.71 20.88
N VAL A 17 -8.75 -6.64 20.13
CA VAL A 17 -10.05 -5.97 20.14
C VAL A 17 -11.07 -6.95 19.55
N LYS A 18 -11.79 -7.66 20.41
CA LYS A 18 -12.95 -8.46 20.02
C LYS A 18 -14.08 -7.49 19.74
N GLU A 19 -14.55 -7.50 18.50
CA GLU A 19 -15.81 -6.96 18.01
C GLU A 19 -16.28 -5.65 18.69
N VAL A 20 -16.12 -4.54 17.99
CA VAL A 20 -16.87 -3.33 18.28
C VAL A 20 -18.20 -3.45 17.54
N GLU A 21 -19.27 -3.84 18.23
CA GLU A 21 -20.63 -3.61 17.73
C GLU A 21 -20.87 -2.10 17.65
N VAL A 22 -20.79 -1.54 16.47
CA VAL A 22 -21.25 -0.18 16.21
C VAL A 22 -22.78 -0.25 16.04
N LEU A 23 -23.53 0.08 17.07
CA LEU A 23 -24.96 0.35 16.93
C LEU A 23 -25.12 1.65 16.13
N VAL A 24 -25.37 1.51 14.84
CA VAL A 24 -25.78 2.63 14.00
C VAL A 24 -27.27 2.85 14.24
N GLU A 25 -27.64 3.95 14.94
CA GLU A 25 -29.02 4.41 14.97
C GLU A 25 -29.44 4.75 13.54
N ASP A 26 -30.50 4.08 13.06
CA ASP A 26 -31.10 4.32 11.75
C ASP A 26 -31.68 5.74 11.71
N THR A 27 -30.95 6.67 11.11
CA THR A 27 -31.39 8.06 10.89
C THR A 27 -32.11 8.27 9.57
N GLY A 28 -32.44 7.21 8.83
CA GLY A 28 -33.26 7.28 7.62
C GLY A 28 -32.61 7.98 6.41
N GLN A 29 -31.29 8.11 6.42
CA GLN A 29 -30.53 8.52 5.24
C GLN A 29 -29.88 7.27 4.62
N ASP A 30 -29.83 7.22 3.28
CA ASP A 30 -29.29 6.09 2.51
C ASP A 30 -28.00 5.59 3.14
N ALA A 31 -28.06 4.37 3.67
CA ALA A 31 -26.91 3.73 4.30
C ALA A 31 -25.85 3.48 3.22
N ALA A 32 -24.71 4.14 3.35
CA ALA A 32 -23.55 3.75 2.60
C ALA A 32 -23.20 2.31 2.99
N ASP A 33 -23.10 1.40 2.02
CA ASP A 33 -22.66 0.03 2.28
C ASP A 33 -21.22 0.06 2.79
N ILE A 34 -21.07 -0.13 4.10
CA ILE A 34 -19.74 -0.23 4.72
C ILE A 34 -19.29 -1.68 4.60
N TRP A 35 -18.32 -1.92 3.74
CA TRP A 35 -17.64 -3.21 3.66
C TRP A 35 -16.53 -3.26 4.70
N VAL A 36 -16.65 -4.19 5.65
CA VAL A 36 -15.59 -4.47 6.63
C VAL A 36 -14.91 -5.77 6.22
N GLU A 37 -13.69 -5.68 5.74
CA GLU A 37 -12.87 -6.85 5.46
C GLU A 37 -11.96 -7.15 6.64
N HIS A 38 -11.93 -8.41 7.07
CA HIS A 38 -11.05 -8.89 8.12
C HIS A 38 -9.74 -9.41 7.50
N PHE A 39 -8.64 -8.75 7.81
CA PHE A 39 -7.32 -9.24 7.43
C PHE A 39 -6.71 -10.01 8.61
N ASN A 40 -6.37 -11.28 8.37
CA ASN A 40 -5.53 -12.02 9.31
C ASN A 40 -4.07 -11.69 9.02
N GLN A 41 -3.49 -10.81 9.83
CA GLN A 41 -2.07 -10.50 9.76
C GLN A 41 -1.28 -11.52 10.59
N PRO A 42 -0.21 -12.15 10.07
CA PRO A 42 0.63 -13.03 10.88
C PRO A 42 1.23 -12.26 12.05
N MET A 43 1.35 -12.90 13.21
CA MET A 43 1.75 -12.27 14.49
C MET A 43 3.20 -11.77 14.54
N SER A 44 3.99 -11.95 13.49
CA SER A 44 5.34 -11.41 13.36
C SER A 44 5.58 -10.88 11.95
N VAL A 45 5.31 -9.62 11.73
CA VAL A 45 5.70 -8.93 10.49
C VAL A 45 6.92 -8.08 10.73
N ASN A 46 7.96 -8.26 9.90
CA ASN A 46 9.18 -7.46 9.95
C ASN A 46 9.03 -6.13 9.19
N GLY A 47 7.97 -5.37 9.51
CA GLY A 47 7.68 -4.08 8.92
C GLY A 47 6.56 -4.12 7.87
N VAL A 48 6.45 -3.06 7.08
CA VAL A 48 5.46 -2.92 6.03
C VAL A 48 6.09 -2.44 4.72
N ASP A 49 5.77 -3.11 3.62
CA ASP A 49 6.03 -2.64 2.28
C ASP A 49 4.76 -1.98 1.75
N ILE A 50 4.86 -0.74 1.32
CA ILE A 50 3.73 0.11 0.92
C ILE A 50 3.84 0.37 -0.57
N LEU A 51 2.75 0.14 -1.29
CA LEU A 51 2.65 0.37 -2.71
C LEU A 51 1.51 1.33 -3.00
N TRP A 52 1.84 2.54 -3.45
CA TRP A 52 0.86 3.49 -3.97
C TRP A 52 0.73 3.28 -5.48
N VAL A 53 -0.48 2.93 -5.93
CA VAL A 53 -0.84 2.74 -7.33
C VAL A 53 -1.68 3.93 -7.74
N ILE A 54 -1.09 4.82 -8.53
CA ILE A 54 -1.67 6.13 -8.86
C ILE A 54 -2.07 6.15 -10.32
N ASP A 55 -3.27 6.59 -10.57
CA ASP A 55 -3.77 6.89 -11.90
C ASP A 55 -2.94 8.01 -12.54
N PRO A 56 -2.29 7.74 -13.69
CA PRO A 56 -1.45 8.71 -14.38
C PRO A 56 -2.23 9.61 -15.34
N SER A 57 -3.54 9.42 -15.50
CA SER A 57 -4.40 10.10 -16.48
C SER A 57 -4.38 11.63 -16.32
N GLY A 58 -4.84 12.30 -17.35
CA GLY A 58 -4.86 13.76 -17.40
C GLY A 58 -5.83 14.40 -16.41
N SER A 59 -6.92 13.73 -16.06
CA SER A 59 -7.90 14.18 -15.06
C SER A 59 -7.28 14.34 -13.67
N MET A 60 -6.32 13.49 -13.31
CA MET A 60 -5.60 13.50 -12.02
C MET A 60 -4.56 14.63 -11.87
N ILE A 61 -4.29 15.43 -12.92
CA ILE A 61 -3.21 16.44 -12.87
C ILE A 61 -3.40 17.44 -11.72
N ASP A 62 -4.62 17.92 -11.54
CA ASP A 62 -4.94 18.92 -10.50
C ASP A 62 -4.92 18.31 -9.08
N ASP A 63 -5.04 16.99 -8.96
CA ASP A 63 -5.03 16.28 -7.68
C ASP A 63 -3.63 15.81 -7.26
N ARG A 64 -2.66 15.79 -8.15
CA ARG A 64 -1.27 15.38 -7.86
C ARG A 64 -0.66 16.06 -6.63
N PRO A 65 -0.80 17.39 -6.42
CA PRO A 65 -0.26 18.02 -5.22
C PRO A 65 -0.87 17.44 -3.92
N ARG A 66 -2.18 17.16 -3.92
CA ARG A 66 -2.86 16.56 -2.77
C ARG A 66 -2.40 15.12 -2.50
N ILE A 67 -2.11 14.37 -3.57
CA ILE A 67 -1.56 13.01 -3.44
C ILE A 67 -0.16 13.07 -2.82
N VAL A 68 0.68 14.01 -3.25
CA VAL A 68 2.02 14.23 -2.65
C VAL A 68 1.90 14.59 -1.18
N ASP A 69 0.98 15.50 -0.83
CA ASP A 69 0.70 15.86 0.58
C ASP A 69 0.29 14.63 1.39
N GLY A 70 -0.63 13.80 0.84
CA GLY A 70 -1.06 12.56 1.50
C GLY A 70 0.05 11.53 1.70
N ILE A 71 0.93 11.36 0.72
CA ILE A 71 2.11 10.50 0.84
C ILE A 71 3.06 11.06 1.92
N SER A 72 3.28 12.37 1.92
CA SER A 72 4.13 13.06 2.88
C SER A 72 3.61 12.92 4.31
N ASP A 73 2.31 13.10 4.50
CA ASP A 73 1.65 12.92 5.80
C ASP A 73 1.73 11.47 6.26
N MET A 74 1.56 10.50 5.35
CA MET A 74 1.77 9.09 5.66
C MET A 74 3.21 8.84 6.12
N MET A 75 4.22 9.30 5.35
CA MET A 75 5.63 9.12 5.69
C MET A 75 5.97 9.72 7.07
N ALA A 76 5.41 10.89 7.39
CA ALA A 76 5.60 11.54 8.69
C ALA A 76 4.93 10.79 9.85
N ALA A 77 3.85 10.06 9.59
CA ALA A 77 3.11 9.28 10.59
C ALA A 77 3.68 7.88 10.80
N LEU A 78 4.48 7.36 9.86
CA LEU A 78 5.07 6.05 9.96
C LEU A 78 6.20 6.00 11.01
N PRO A 79 6.46 4.81 11.61
CA PRO A 79 7.60 4.64 12.52
C PRO A 79 8.92 5.04 11.86
N LEU A 80 9.92 5.37 12.66
CA LEU A 80 11.26 5.73 12.17
C LEU A 80 12.01 4.57 11.50
N THR A 81 11.48 3.36 11.55
CA THR A 81 12.06 2.16 10.94
C THR A 81 10.98 1.20 10.46
N GLY A 82 11.37 0.26 9.62
CA GLY A 82 10.56 -0.92 9.30
C GLY A 82 9.55 -0.73 8.16
N TRP A 83 9.53 0.41 7.46
CA TRP A 83 8.71 0.58 6.26
C TRP A 83 9.55 0.80 5.01
N ARG A 84 8.98 0.47 3.87
CA ARG A 84 9.47 0.79 2.53
C ARG A 84 8.27 1.18 1.68
N LEU A 85 8.43 2.15 0.79
CA LEU A 85 7.32 2.70 0.02
C LEU A 85 7.71 2.84 -1.45
N ALA A 86 6.85 2.38 -2.34
CA ALA A 86 6.93 2.64 -3.77
C ALA A 86 5.68 3.36 -4.26
N ILE A 87 5.87 4.20 -5.27
CA ILE A 87 4.81 4.89 -6.01
C ILE A 87 4.89 4.41 -7.44
N ILE A 88 3.81 3.87 -7.98
CA ILE A 88 3.75 3.35 -9.34
C ILE A 88 2.52 3.87 -10.08
N PRO A 89 2.54 3.95 -11.42
CA PRO A 89 1.32 4.20 -12.18
C PRO A 89 0.42 2.98 -12.22
N SER A 90 -0.88 3.21 -12.37
CA SER A 90 -1.86 2.15 -12.65
C SER A 90 -1.67 1.52 -14.03
N ASP A 91 -0.95 2.17 -14.93
CA ASP A 91 -0.61 1.62 -16.24
C ASP A 91 0.46 0.53 -16.11
N TYR A 92 0.04 -0.74 -16.22
CA TYR A 92 0.88 -1.92 -16.02
C TYR A 92 2.15 -1.95 -16.90
N ARG A 93 2.10 -1.34 -18.09
CA ARG A 93 3.24 -1.30 -19.03
C ARG A 93 4.42 -0.49 -18.47
N TYR A 94 4.12 0.49 -17.60
CA TYR A 94 5.13 1.30 -16.95
C TYR A 94 5.49 0.75 -15.58
N SER A 95 4.53 0.22 -14.82
CA SER A 95 4.79 -0.34 -13.50
C SER A 95 5.77 -1.51 -13.53
N GLU A 96 5.78 -2.29 -14.60
CA GLU A 96 6.71 -3.41 -14.80
C GLU A 96 8.19 -2.99 -14.93
N THR A 97 8.48 -1.71 -15.18
CA THR A 97 9.84 -1.23 -15.51
C THR A 97 10.40 -0.21 -14.52
N ILE A 98 9.63 0.22 -13.53
CA ILE A 98 10.07 1.22 -12.54
C ILE A 98 11.19 0.64 -11.66
N ALA A 99 12.26 1.43 -11.47
CA ALA A 99 13.45 1.06 -10.72
C ALA A 99 13.92 2.16 -9.74
N GLU A 100 13.09 3.17 -9.47
CA GLU A 100 13.44 4.33 -8.64
C GLU A 100 13.15 4.14 -7.15
N PHE A 101 12.40 3.13 -6.78
CA PHE A 101 11.99 2.88 -5.40
C PHE A 101 12.78 1.72 -4.76
N PRO A 102 12.76 1.53 -3.43
CA PRO A 102 11.82 2.16 -2.46
C PRO A 102 12.31 3.48 -1.88
N LEU A 103 11.34 4.30 -1.41
CA LEU A 103 11.57 5.29 -0.35
C LEU A 103 11.64 4.57 1.00
N MET A 104 12.47 5.11 1.91
CA MET A 104 12.79 4.47 3.19
C MET A 104 12.75 5.50 4.34
N PRO A 105 12.75 5.06 5.61
CA PRO A 105 12.89 5.95 6.75
C PRO A 105 14.11 6.87 6.62
N GLY A 106 13.88 8.17 6.69
CA GLY A 106 14.88 9.21 6.48
C GLY A 106 14.73 9.97 5.16
N ASP A 107 14.03 9.41 4.17
CA ASP A 107 13.65 10.14 2.98
C ASP A 107 12.57 11.18 3.29
N THR A 108 12.55 12.25 2.49
CA THR A 108 11.71 13.43 2.74
C THR A 108 10.49 13.46 1.81
N ALA A 109 9.54 14.34 2.12
CA ALA A 109 8.42 14.66 1.23
C ALA A 109 8.91 15.11 -0.16
N THR A 110 10.01 15.85 -0.22
CA THR A 110 10.61 16.30 -1.49
C THR A 110 11.15 15.12 -2.31
N ASP A 111 11.68 14.08 -1.66
CA ASP A 111 12.12 12.88 -2.36
C ASP A 111 10.92 12.15 -2.97
N ALA A 112 9.81 12.03 -2.24
CA ALA A 112 8.58 11.44 -2.74
C ALA A 112 7.99 12.25 -3.92
N GLU A 113 7.97 13.59 -3.83
CA GLU A 113 7.52 14.49 -4.89
C GLU A 113 8.35 14.33 -6.17
N ASN A 114 9.68 14.33 -6.03
CA ASN A 114 10.59 14.16 -7.15
C ASN A 114 10.39 12.79 -7.82
N MET A 115 10.29 11.72 -7.03
CA MET A 115 10.08 10.37 -7.54
C MET A 115 8.73 10.24 -8.24
N MET A 116 7.67 10.79 -7.67
CA MET A 116 6.35 10.79 -8.30
C MET A 116 6.38 11.50 -9.66
N GLY A 117 7.09 12.62 -9.78
CA GLY A 117 7.26 13.35 -11.04
C GLY A 117 7.97 12.54 -12.13
N ILE A 118 8.83 11.59 -11.76
CA ILE A 118 9.56 10.72 -12.70
C ILE A 118 8.71 9.53 -13.11
N VAL A 119 8.04 8.85 -12.15
CA VAL A 119 7.46 7.52 -12.37
C VAL A 119 6.00 7.55 -12.82
N ILE A 120 5.26 8.62 -12.56
CA ILE A 120 3.85 8.71 -12.97
C ILE A 120 3.75 9.00 -14.47
N SER A 121 3.60 7.93 -15.24
CA SER A 121 3.47 7.94 -16.71
C SER A 121 2.43 6.91 -17.14
N GLY A 122 1.78 7.18 -18.25
CA GLY A 122 0.81 6.29 -18.85
C GLY A 122 -0.56 6.95 -19.06
N ALA A 123 -1.53 6.13 -19.43
CA ALA A 123 -2.90 6.55 -19.68
C ALA A 123 -3.93 5.44 -19.34
N TYR A 124 -3.49 4.27 -18.88
CA TYR A 124 -4.40 3.20 -18.48
C TYR A 124 -4.68 3.28 -16.97
N GLU A 125 -5.95 3.32 -16.64
CA GLU A 125 -6.50 3.38 -15.30
C GLU A 125 -6.81 1.97 -14.81
N ALA A 126 -5.79 1.11 -14.85
CA ALA A 126 -5.87 -0.32 -14.59
C ALA A 126 -5.06 -0.68 -13.34
N GLY A 127 -5.53 -0.23 -12.18
CA GLY A 127 -4.81 -0.30 -10.93
C GLY A 127 -4.43 -1.71 -10.50
N PHE A 128 -5.33 -2.68 -10.65
CA PHE A 128 -5.05 -4.08 -10.31
C PHE A 128 -3.98 -4.68 -11.23
N ASP A 129 -4.07 -4.42 -12.54
CA ASP A 129 -3.06 -4.86 -13.49
C ASP A 129 -1.72 -4.17 -13.24
N GLY A 130 -1.73 -2.88 -12.89
CA GLY A 130 -0.54 -2.13 -12.48
C GLY A 130 0.14 -2.70 -11.24
N ALA A 131 -0.64 -2.99 -10.20
CA ALA A 131 -0.13 -3.64 -8.99
C ALA A 131 0.44 -5.04 -9.29
N TYR A 132 -0.26 -5.84 -10.09
CA TYR A 132 0.22 -7.16 -10.51
C TYR A 132 1.54 -7.06 -11.28
N GLY A 133 1.60 -6.19 -12.28
CA GLY A 133 2.81 -5.99 -13.08
C GLY A 133 4.02 -5.65 -12.22
N TYR A 134 3.84 -4.74 -11.25
CA TYR A 134 4.91 -4.39 -10.31
C TYR A 134 5.30 -5.54 -9.39
N LEU A 135 4.33 -6.20 -8.78
CA LEU A 135 4.59 -7.25 -7.79
C LEU A 135 5.11 -8.55 -8.40
N MET A 136 4.71 -8.89 -9.64
CA MET A 136 5.05 -10.16 -10.26
C MET A 136 6.11 -10.07 -11.35
N ASN A 137 6.08 -9.02 -12.16
CA ASN A 137 6.87 -8.92 -13.38
C ASN A 137 8.05 -7.97 -13.26
N ASN A 138 8.01 -7.02 -12.30
CA ASN A 138 9.10 -6.07 -12.11
C ASN A 138 10.27 -6.73 -11.36
N SER A 139 11.36 -6.99 -12.10
CA SER A 139 12.54 -7.66 -11.53
C SER A 139 13.27 -6.81 -10.49
N TYR A 140 13.20 -5.48 -10.58
CA TYR A 140 13.77 -4.58 -9.59
C TYR A 140 12.96 -4.59 -8.29
N ALA A 141 11.62 -4.57 -8.36
CA ALA A 141 10.75 -4.67 -7.20
C ALA A 141 11.06 -5.93 -6.37
N GLN A 142 11.35 -7.06 -7.02
CA GLN A 142 11.72 -8.31 -6.34
C GLN A 142 13.02 -8.20 -5.52
N THR A 143 13.85 -7.19 -5.75
CA THR A 143 15.10 -7.01 -4.98
C THR A 143 14.88 -6.35 -3.61
N TRP A 144 13.78 -5.64 -3.42
CA TRP A 144 13.53 -4.89 -2.20
C TRP A 144 12.26 -5.29 -1.43
N LEU A 145 11.28 -5.87 -2.10
CA LEU A 145 10.07 -6.40 -1.45
C LEU A 145 10.45 -7.52 -0.48
N ARG A 146 9.94 -7.44 0.74
CA ARG A 146 10.27 -8.38 1.81
C ARG A 146 9.18 -9.44 1.94
N PRO A 147 9.51 -10.73 1.89
CA PRO A 147 8.50 -11.80 1.99
C PRO A 147 7.86 -11.90 3.39
N ASP A 148 8.53 -11.36 4.40
CA ASP A 148 8.12 -11.39 5.81
C ASP A 148 7.57 -10.02 6.34
N ALA A 149 7.42 -9.04 5.44
CA ALA A 149 6.76 -7.77 5.76
C ALA A 149 5.27 -7.82 5.38
N ALA A 150 4.44 -7.04 6.07
CA ALA A 150 3.09 -6.78 5.60
C ALA A 150 3.13 -6.03 4.26
N LEU A 151 2.14 -6.23 3.41
CA LEU A 151 1.96 -5.47 2.18
C LEU A 151 0.71 -4.60 2.30
N LEU A 152 0.89 -3.29 2.15
CA LEU A 152 -0.20 -2.32 2.02
C LEU A 152 -0.24 -1.81 0.60
N ILE A 153 -1.37 -1.91 -0.08
CA ILE A 153 -1.58 -1.34 -1.41
C ILE A 153 -2.64 -0.24 -1.30
N VAL A 154 -2.32 0.95 -1.82
CA VAL A 154 -3.19 2.12 -1.85
C VAL A 154 -3.46 2.46 -3.30
N PHE A 155 -4.70 2.36 -3.73
CA PHE A 155 -5.13 2.78 -5.07
C PHE A 155 -5.68 4.19 -5.03
N VAL A 156 -5.27 5.03 -5.97
CA VAL A 156 -5.72 6.43 -6.10
C VAL A 156 -6.08 6.70 -7.56
N SER A 157 -7.35 6.94 -7.81
CA SER A 157 -7.91 7.27 -9.13
C SER A 157 -9.19 8.07 -8.94
N ASP A 158 -9.55 8.89 -9.91
CA ASP A 158 -10.86 9.56 -10.04
C ASP A 158 -11.79 8.81 -11.01
N GLU A 159 -11.37 7.67 -11.52
CA GLU A 159 -12.09 6.81 -12.45
C GLU A 159 -12.37 5.42 -11.86
N ASP A 160 -13.32 4.72 -12.48
CA ASP A 160 -13.58 3.32 -12.18
C ASP A 160 -12.41 2.43 -12.61
N GLU A 161 -12.18 1.34 -11.87
CA GLU A 161 -11.13 0.37 -12.17
C GLU A 161 -11.31 -0.29 -13.55
N GLN A 162 -10.30 -0.23 -14.41
CA GLN A 162 -10.34 -0.65 -15.82
C GLN A 162 -9.44 -1.85 -16.15
N SER A 163 -8.94 -2.57 -15.15
CA SER A 163 -8.10 -3.77 -15.38
C SER A 163 -8.83 -4.83 -16.18
N GLN A 164 -8.14 -5.39 -17.18
CA GLN A 164 -8.67 -6.44 -18.07
C GLN A 164 -7.60 -7.44 -18.53
N VAL A 165 -6.33 -7.25 -18.13
CA VAL A 165 -5.22 -8.10 -18.56
C VAL A 165 -5.07 -9.30 -17.63
N HIS A 166 -5.03 -9.06 -16.33
CA HIS A 166 -4.88 -10.09 -15.30
C HIS A 166 -6.16 -10.29 -14.49
N PHE A 167 -6.96 -9.25 -14.34
CA PHE A 167 -8.19 -9.28 -13.54
C PHE A 167 -9.36 -8.66 -14.32
N ASN A 168 -10.54 -9.25 -14.14
CA ASN A 168 -11.80 -8.72 -14.71
C ASN A 168 -12.77 -8.28 -13.59
N SER A 169 -12.35 -8.34 -12.34
CA SER A 169 -13.16 -7.91 -11.20
C SER A 169 -12.30 -7.74 -9.94
N THR A 170 -12.78 -6.90 -9.03
CA THR A 170 -12.20 -6.72 -7.70
C THR A 170 -12.06 -8.04 -6.94
N SER A 171 -13.05 -8.92 -7.04
CA SER A 171 -13.01 -10.23 -6.37
C SER A 171 -11.85 -11.11 -6.83
N GLN A 172 -11.51 -11.09 -8.13
CA GLN A 172 -10.36 -11.82 -8.65
C GLN A 172 -9.05 -11.25 -8.12
N PHE A 173 -8.92 -9.92 -8.06
CA PHE A 173 -7.76 -9.28 -7.47
C PHE A 173 -7.61 -9.63 -5.98
N ILE A 174 -8.68 -9.52 -5.19
CA ILE A 174 -8.67 -9.86 -3.77
C ILE A 174 -8.27 -11.33 -3.57
N GLN A 175 -8.82 -12.25 -4.35
CA GLN A 175 -8.47 -13.67 -4.27
C GLN A 175 -6.98 -13.89 -4.55
N TRP A 176 -6.43 -13.22 -5.55
CA TRP A 176 -5.03 -13.34 -5.89
C TRP A 176 -4.13 -12.74 -4.80
N ILE A 177 -4.39 -11.50 -4.36
CA ILE A 177 -3.53 -10.81 -3.39
C ILE A 177 -3.55 -11.48 -2.02
N SER A 178 -4.67 -12.10 -1.64
CA SER A 178 -4.80 -12.87 -0.39
C SER A 178 -3.91 -14.11 -0.36
N GLY A 179 -3.46 -14.60 -1.52
CA GLY A 179 -2.53 -15.72 -1.64
C GLY A 179 -1.10 -15.30 -1.99
N TYR A 180 -0.84 -14.01 -2.13
CA TYR A 180 0.47 -13.50 -2.55
C TYR A 180 1.51 -13.55 -1.43
N ARG A 181 1.08 -13.38 -0.13
CA ARG A 181 1.94 -13.45 1.06
C ARG A 181 1.27 -14.19 2.21
#